data_5614d9b529eca51a7e4b30857b564c7a
#
_entry.id   5614d9b529eca51a7e4b30857b564c7a
#
_cell.length_a   1.000
_cell.length_b   1.000
_cell.length_c   1.000
_cell.angle_alpha   90.00
_cell.angle_beta   90.00
_cell.angle_gamma   90.00
#
_symmetry.space_group_name_H-M   'P 1'
#
loop_
_entity.id
_entity.type
_entity.pdbx_description
1 polymer ?
#
loop_
_entity_poly.entity_id
_entity_poly.type
_entity_poly.pdbx_seq_one_letter_code
_entity_poly.pdbx_strand_id
1 'polypeptide(L)'
;MTAHSLRMDDAPFLDRLIGAYPFNPYRNYRLLSRRRQAAVLRAEIDRAMQSEGDRLATVTGTGEGIVTAICRSLPWDTGFFGIGMARLDYLLRGPGGTRAALADAVLAALEQCRARGIQHVAARLDVADTDAIAVLEDHGFRLMDALSTYLYHPNRPPPPPVKAVSRIRTFVPEDADQILEITREAYSEFRGRFHLDPHIPSDRAEAMYTEWARKCCTGERADRLFVAEDSTGRLNGWASVRLVEPASSVGGVRIFLGGLGACRPDRPGAYGALIRAAAAENHAAGAATEAQTQNFNFRTIRVYESVGAQYVRGDYTFHAWLG
;
A
#
# COMPACT_ATOMS: atom_id res chain seq x y z
N MET A 1 1.03 31.74 9.52
CA MET A 1 0.22 31.00 10.53
C MET A 1 1.08 29.87 11.07
N THR A 2 1.14 29.68 12.38
CA THR A 2 1.99 28.65 12.99
C THR A 2 1.33 27.29 12.83
N ALA A 3 2.01 26.38 12.12
CA ALA A 3 1.66 24.96 12.12
C ALA A 3 1.80 24.41 13.56
N HIS A 4 0.82 23.65 14.02
CA HIS A 4 0.89 22.99 15.33
C HIS A 4 0.72 21.46 15.17
N SER A 5 1.27 20.72 16.12
CA SER A 5 1.16 19.27 16.13
C SER A 5 -0.26 18.85 16.51
N LEU A 6 -0.83 17.89 15.76
CA LEU A 6 -2.11 17.24 16.08
C LEU A 6 -1.99 16.44 17.39
N ARG A 7 -3.01 16.55 18.26
CA ARG A 7 -3.14 15.75 19.47
C ARG A 7 -4.34 14.80 19.35
N MET A 8 -4.37 13.77 20.17
CA MET A 8 -5.50 12.81 20.24
C MET A 8 -6.84 13.48 20.55
N ASP A 9 -6.82 14.63 21.23
CA ASP A 9 -8.01 15.41 21.59
C ASP A 9 -8.66 16.12 20.40
N ASP A 10 -8.02 16.11 19.22
CA ASP A 10 -8.53 16.68 17.97
C ASP A 10 -9.50 15.73 17.21
N ALA A 11 -10.03 14.70 17.88
CA ALA A 11 -10.91 13.69 17.29
C ALA A 11 -12.08 14.24 16.46
N PRO A 12 -12.90 15.20 16.96
CA PRO A 12 -14.02 15.76 16.20
C PRO A 12 -13.58 16.53 14.94
N PHE A 13 -12.38 17.07 14.96
CA PHE A 13 -11.78 17.78 13.86
C PHE A 13 -11.38 16.81 12.72
N LEU A 14 -10.68 15.72 13.07
CA LEU A 14 -10.31 14.70 12.11
C LEU A 14 -11.54 14.06 11.45
N ASP A 15 -12.60 13.79 12.20
CA ASP A 15 -13.84 13.21 11.66
C ASP A 15 -14.48 14.10 10.61
N ARG A 16 -14.47 15.43 10.82
CA ARG A 16 -14.97 16.39 9.82
C ARG A 16 -14.11 16.40 8.57
N LEU A 17 -12.77 16.41 8.69
CA LEU A 17 -11.87 16.35 7.55
C LEU A 17 -12.02 15.05 6.76
N ILE A 18 -12.06 13.91 7.44
CA ILE A 18 -12.21 12.60 6.81
C ILE A 18 -13.56 12.50 6.11
N GLY A 19 -14.64 13.00 6.75
CA GLY A 19 -15.99 13.02 6.15
C GLY A 19 -16.09 13.88 4.88
N ALA A 20 -15.29 14.93 4.78
CA ALA A 20 -15.23 15.85 3.65
C ALA A 20 -14.16 15.45 2.61
N TYR A 21 -13.24 14.55 2.94
CA TYR A 21 -12.10 14.21 2.09
C TYR A 21 -12.52 13.47 0.81
N PRO A 22 -12.37 14.09 -0.38
CA PRO A 22 -12.90 13.52 -1.61
C PRO A 22 -12.09 12.32 -2.13
N PHE A 23 -10.84 12.17 -1.68
CA PHE A 23 -9.90 11.13 -2.11
C PHE A 23 -9.77 9.99 -1.08
N ASN A 24 -10.83 9.73 -0.30
CA ASN A 24 -10.85 8.59 0.61
C ASN A 24 -10.48 7.31 -0.17
N PRO A 25 -9.46 6.54 0.28
CA PRO A 25 -8.98 5.36 -0.43
C PRO A 25 -10.07 4.31 -0.72
N TYR A 26 -11.12 4.30 0.08
CA TYR A 26 -12.24 3.35 0.00
C TYR A 26 -13.46 3.90 -0.75
N ARG A 27 -13.40 5.11 -1.34
CA ARG A 27 -14.57 5.76 -1.96
C ARG A 27 -15.26 4.95 -3.05
N ASN A 28 -14.52 4.08 -3.74
CA ASN A 28 -15.03 3.22 -4.80
C ASN A 28 -15.32 1.78 -4.33
N TYR A 29 -15.19 1.49 -3.03
CA TYR A 29 -15.49 0.16 -2.46
C TYR A 29 -16.98 0.06 -2.18
N ARG A 30 -17.75 -0.44 -3.15
CA ARG A 30 -19.22 -0.57 -3.06
C ARG A 30 -19.72 -1.46 -1.91
N LEU A 31 -18.84 -2.26 -1.31
CA LEU A 31 -19.12 -3.08 -0.12
C LEU A 31 -19.11 -2.26 1.19
N LEU A 32 -18.62 -1.02 1.14
CA LEU A 32 -18.59 -0.10 2.27
C LEU A 32 -19.50 1.11 2.00
N SER A 33 -20.45 1.40 2.90
CA SER A 33 -21.18 2.67 2.86
C SER A 33 -20.22 3.84 3.12
N ARG A 34 -20.57 5.06 2.69
CA ARG A 34 -19.74 6.26 2.91
C ARG A 34 -19.35 6.44 4.38
N ARG A 35 -20.28 6.19 5.31
CA ARG A 35 -20.01 6.24 6.75
C ARG A 35 -18.94 5.21 7.17
N ARG A 36 -19.03 3.99 6.65
CA ARG A 36 -18.04 2.94 6.93
C ARG A 36 -16.69 3.23 6.28
N GLN A 37 -16.67 3.80 5.07
CA GLN A 37 -15.44 4.24 4.41
C GLN A 37 -14.69 5.28 5.27
N ALA A 38 -15.42 6.28 5.80
CA ALA A 38 -14.86 7.27 6.73
C ALA A 38 -14.36 6.62 8.03
N ALA A 39 -15.12 5.70 8.61
CA ALA A 39 -14.73 5.00 9.83
C ALA A 39 -13.48 4.12 9.64
N VAL A 40 -13.36 3.43 8.51
CA VAL A 40 -12.15 2.64 8.19
C VAL A 40 -10.94 3.53 8.05
N LEU A 41 -11.03 4.63 7.28
CA LEU A 41 -9.93 5.59 7.13
C LEU A 41 -9.55 6.20 8.48
N ARG A 42 -10.55 6.54 9.32
CA ARG A 42 -10.28 7.04 10.68
C ARG A 42 -9.51 6.03 11.51
N ALA A 43 -9.92 4.76 11.51
CA ALA A 43 -9.24 3.72 12.27
C ALA A 43 -7.81 3.45 11.77
N GLU A 44 -7.54 3.59 10.47
CA GLU A 44 -6.18 3.53 9.90
C GLU A 44 -5.31 4.68 10.41
N ILE A 45 -5.86 5.90 10.40
CA ILE A 45 -5.17 7.09 10.92
C ILE A 45 -4.91 6.92 12.42
N ASP A 46 -5.90 6.52 13.21
CA ASP A 46 -5.73 6.31 14.64
C ASP A 46 -4.68 5.24 14.95
N ARG A 47 -4.69 4.11 14.24
CA ARG A 47 -3.66 3.07 14.37
C ARG A 47 -2.27 3.62 14.00
N ALA A 48 -2.20 4.33 12.87
CA ALA A 48 -0.99 5.06 12.54
C ALA A 48 -0.64 6.07 13.62
N MET A 49 -1.57 6.71 14.33
CA MET A 49 -1.39 7.66 15.42
C MET A 49 -1.08 7.03 16.81
N GLN A 50 -1.22 5.74 17.05
CA GLN A 50 -0.97 5.06 18.33
C GLN A 50 0.48 4.60 18.56
N SER A 51 1.31 4.49 17.52
CA SER A 51 2.73 4.16 17.66
C SER A 51 3.50 5.40 18.14
N GLU A 52 3.73 5.55 19.45
CA GLU A 52 4.47 6.68 20.01
C GLU A 52 5.86 6.85 19.39
N GLY A 53 6.21 8.08 19.06
CA GLY A 53 7.52 8.45 18.49
C GLY A 53 7.61 8.41 16.97
N ASP A 54 6.75 7.67 16.29
CA ASP A 54 6.88 7.40 14.83
C ASP A 54 6.13 8.40 13.94
N ARG A 55 5.50 9.44 14.52
CA ARG A 55 4.58 10.31 13.80
C ARG A 55 4.85 11.77 13.86
N LEU A 56 4.47 12.37 12.74
CA LEU A 56 4.40 13.78 12.51
C LEU A 56 3.05 14.10 11.91
N ALA A 57 2.24 14.86 12.61
CA ALA A 57 1.03 15.41 12.04
C ALA A 57 1.07 16.93 12.18
N THR A 58 0.81 17.62 11.07
CA THR A 58 0.76 19.06 11.00
C THR A 58 -0.63 19.52 10.62
N VAL A 59 -1.09 20.59 11.24
CA VAL A 59 -2.35 21.26 10.90
C VAL A 59 -2.05 22.66 10.46
N THR A 60 -2.59 23.06 9.32
CA THR A 60 -2.50 24.44 8.82
C THR A 60 -3.89 24.93 8.42
N GLY A 61 -4.05 26.24 8.34
CA GLY A 61 -5.34 26.86 8.00
C GLY A 61 -6.26 27.10 9.21
N THR A 62 -7.42 27.70 8.96
CA THR A 62 -8.46 27.98 9.96
C THR A 62 -9.84 27.73 9.36
N GLY A 63 -10.82 27.39 10.20
CA GLY A 63 -12.19 27.16 9.79
C GLY A 63 -12.33 26.03 8.76
N GLU A 64 -13.02 26.28 7.64
CA GLU A 64 -13.19 25.30 6.56
C GLU A 64 -11.94 25.12 5.69
N GLY A 65 -10.98 26.06 5.77
CA GLY A 65 -9.71 26.02 5.04
C GLY A 65 -8.63 25.14 5.67
N ILE A 66 -8.97 24.33 6.66
CA ILE A 66 -8.00 23.51 7.39
C ILE A 66 -7.47 22.37 6.51
N VAL A 67 -6.15 22.19 6.57
CA VAL A 67 -5.42 21.08 5.94
C VAL A 67 -4.59 20.38 7.00
N THR A 68 -4.49 19.08 6.89
CA THR A 68 -3.66 18.24 7.77
C THR A 68 -2.75 17.35 6.94
N ALA A 69 -1.44 17.44 7.19
CA ALA A 69 -0.46 16.49 6.70
C ALA A 69 -0.12 15.48 7.80
N ILE A 70 -0.17 14.20 7.49
CA ILE A 70 0.15 13.10 8.42
C ILE A 70 1.30 12.31 7.82
N CYS A 71 2.47 12.44 8.46
CA CYS A 71 3.68 11.68 8.16
C CYS A 71 3.92 10.60 9.20
N ARG A 72 4.50 9.52 8.79
CA ARG A 72 4.90 8.41 9.65
C ARG A 72 6.33 8.00 9.34
N SER A 73 7.17 7.83 10.38
CA SER A 73 8.48 7.19 10.22
C SER A 73 8.31 5.75 9.71
N LEU A 74 9.31 5.27 9.01
CA LEU A 74 9.35 3.91 8.47
C LEU A 74 10.53 3.16 9.11
N PRO A 75 10.40 2.65 10.36
CA PRO A 75 11.54 2.05 11.09
C PRO A 75 12.18 0.88 10.35
N TRP A 76 11.36 0.03 9.72
CA TRP A 76 11.86 -1.09 8.96
C TRP A 76 12.66 -0.66 7.73
N ASP A 77 12.10 0.28 6.93
CA ASP A 77 12.79 0.82 5.75
C ASP A 77 14.08 1.54 6.20
N THR A 78 14.02 2.33 7.27
CA THR A 78 15.18 3.02 7.87
C THR A 78 16.28 2.03 8.26
N GLY A 79 15.94 0.97 8.98
CA GLY A 79 16.90 -0.06 9.37
C GLY A 79 17.46 -0.84 8.18
N PHE A 80 16.65 -1.10 7.17
CA PHE A 80 17.06 -1.84 5.99
C PHE A 80 17.97 -1.01 5.07
N PHE A 81 17.59 0.23 4.77
CA PHE A 81 18.36 1.09 3.85
C PHE A 81 19.49 1.86 4.56
N GLY A 82 19.47 1.97 5.89
CA GLY A 82 20.41 2.80 6.65
C GLY A 82 20.18 4.31 6.46
N ILE A 83 19.01 4.71 6.03
CA ILE A 83 18.59 6.08 5.69
C ILE A 83 17.36 6.41 6.52
N GLY A 84 17.33 7.53 7.23
CA GLY A 84 16.13 7.98 7.94
C GLY A 84 14.97 8.17 6.97
N MET A 85 13.95 7.31 7.03
CA MET A 85 12.83 7.27 6.09
C MET A 85 11.50 7.53 6.75
N ALA A 86 10.64 8.31 6.07
CA ALA A 86 9.26 8.54 6.45
C ALA A 86 8.32 8.43 5.24
N ARG A 87 7.02 8.39 5.53
CA ARG A 87 6.00 8.49 4.50
C ARG A 87 4.93 9.51 4.90
N LEU A 88 4.62 10.41 3.97
CA LEU A 88 3.44 11.25 4.01
C LEU A 88 2.25 10.36 3.62
N ASP A 89 1.53 9.88 4.63
CA ASP A 89 0.42 8.94 4.45
C ASP A 89 -0.85 9.65 3.97
N TYR A 90 -1.12 10.87 4.48
CA TYR A 90 -2.34 11.62 4.18
C TYR A 90 -2.10 13.12 4.10
N LEU A 91 -2.77 13.74 3.12
CA LEU A 91 -3.00 15.19 3.00
C LEU A 91 -4.51 15.42 3.04
N LEU A 92 -5.08 15.51 4.26
CA LEU A 92 -6.51 15.73 4.45
C LEU A 92 -6.82 17.21 4.34
N ARG A 93 -7.88 17.56 3.60
CA ARG A 93 -8.34 18.95 3.47
C ARG A 93 -9.84 19.06 3.65
N GLY A 94 -10.28 20.11 4.34
CA GLY A 94 -11.66 20.53 4.39
C GLY A 94 -12.12 21.16 3.07
N PRO A 95 -13.42 21.42 2.91
CA PRO A 95 -13.99 21.98 1.66
C PRO A 95 -13.34 23.29 1.21
N GLY A 96 -12.89 24.14 2.14
CA GLY A 96 -12.19 25.41 1.88
C GLY A 96 -10.66 25.30 1.84
N GLY A 97 -10.10 24.08 1.88
CA GLY A 97 -8.65 23.87 1.85
C GLY A 97 -8.04 24.29 0.52
N THR A 98 -7.20 25.31 0.56
CA THR A 98 -6.55 25.88 -0.63
C THR A 98 -5.24 25.17 -0.96
N ARG A 99 -4.76 25.32 -2.19
CA ARG A 99 -3.44 24.83 -2.60
C ARG A 99 -2.31 25.45 -1.75
N ALA A 100 -2.44 26.72 -1.36
CA ALA A 100 -1.49 27.38 -0.47
C ALA A 100 -1.46 26.73 0.93
N ALA A 101 -2.61 26.40 1.50
CA ALA A 101 -2.68 25.69 2.78
C ALA A 101 -2.13 24.26 2.70
N LEU A 102 -2.29 23.56 1.55
CA LEU A 102 -1.63 22.28 1.29
C LEU A 102 -0.10 22.43 1.28
N ALA A 103 0.41 23.46 0.58
CA ALA A 103 1.84 23.75 0.52
C ALA A 103 2.42 24.02 1.93
N ASP A 104 1.75 24.86 2.73
CA ASP A 104 2.15 25.15 4.12
C ASP A 104 2.19 23.87 4.97
N ALA A 105 1.19 22.98 4.81
CA ALA A 105 1.14 21.72 5.56
C ALA A 105 2.28 20.77 5.16
N VAL A 106 2.58 20.65 3.87
CA VAL A 106 3.69 19.84 3.35
C VAL A 106 5.02 20.39 3.87
N LEU A 107 5.26 21.69 3.73
CA LEU A 107 6.51 22.32 4.21
C LEU A 107 6.71 22.10 5.72
N ALA A 108 5.68 22.33 6.52
CA ALA A 108 5.75 22.10 7.96
C ALA A 108 6.03 20.63 8.31
N ALA A 109 5.45 19.68 7.56
CA ALA A 109 5.72 18.25 7.75
C ALA A 109 7.16 17.90 7.38
N LEU A 110 7.69 18.43 6.27
CA LEU A 110 9.08 18.21 5.85
C LEU A 110 10.08 18.81 6.86
N GLU A 111 9.79 19.98 7.41
CA GLU A 111 10.62 20.61 8.45
C GLU A 111 10.69 19.72 9.71
N GLN A 112 9.54 19.21 10.17
CA GLN A 112 9.51 18.28 11.29
C GLN A 112 10.24 16.96 10.98
N CYS A 113 10.18 16.47 9.74
CA CYS A 113 10.94 15.31 9.30
C CYS A 113 12.45 15.59 9.40
N ARG A 114 12.92 16.74 8.89
CA ARG A 114 14.34 17.15 9.01
C ARG A 114 14.80 17.21 10.45
N ALA A 115 14.01 17.83 11.33
CA ALA A 115 14.31 17.95 12.76
C ALA A 115 14.47 16.59 13.45
N ARG A 116 13.94 15.50 12.89
CA ARG A 116 14.07 14.12 13.38
C ARG A 116 15.11 13.29 12.65
N GLY A 117 15.93 13.89 11.79
CA GLY A 117 16.95 13.20 11.03
C GLY A 117 16.41 12.33 9.88
N ILE A 118 15.16 12.56 9.46
CA ILE A 118 14.61 11.93 8.27
C ILE A 118 15.25 12.57 7.03
N GLN A 119 15.76 11.74 6.15
CA GLN A 119 16.44 12.15 4.92
C GLN A 119 15.60 11.86 3.68
N HIS A 120 14.70 10.88 3.74
CA HIS A 120 13.84 10.47 2.64
C HIS A 120 12.37 10.45 3.05
N VAL A 121 11.52 11.11 2.26
CA VAL A 121 10.06 11.08 2.45
C VAL A 121 9.39 10.54 1.20
N ALA A 122 8.69 9.42 1.34
CA ALA A 122 7.79 8.92 0.30
C ALA A 122 6.41 9.54 0.48
N ALA A 123 5.66 9.74 -0.61
CA ALA A 123 4.24 10.10 -0.57
C ALA A 123 3.47 9.22 -1.56
N ARG A 124 2.20 8.95 -1.25
CA ARG A 124 1.30 8.28 -2.19
C ARG A 124 0.00 9.06 -2.25
N LEU A 125 -0.34 9.54 -3.44
CA LEU A 125 -1.53 10.36 -3.69
C LEU A 125 -2.43 9.74 -4.73
N ASP A 126 -3.73 9.89 -4.54
CA ASP A 126 -4.72 9.58 -5.56
C ASP A 126 -4.44 10.36 -6.86
N VAL A 127 -4.50 9.68 -8.00
CA VAL A 127 -4.22 10.29 -9.31
C VAL A 127 -5.16 11.46 -9.67
N ALA A 128 -6.29 11.59 -8.99
CA ALA A 128 -7.25 12.68 -9.20
C ALA A 128 -7.02 13.88 -8.28
N ASP A 129 -6.11 13.78 -7.28
CA ASP A 129 -5.80 14.92 -6.40
C ASP A 129 -4.73 15.84 -7.03
N THR A 130 -5.12 16.52 -8.10
CA THR A 130 -4.21 17.35 -8.90
C THR A 130 -3.60 18.51 -8.12
N ASP A 131 -4.30 19.07 -7.13
CA ASP A 131 -3.75 20.14 -6.28
C ASP A 131 -2.63 19.62 -5.38
N ALA A 132 -2.84 18.46 -4.72
CA ALA A 132 -1.83 17.87 -3.87
C ALA A 132 -0.63 17.36 -4.69
N ILE A 133 -0.86 16.79 -5.88
CA ILE A 133 0.20 16.39 -6.82
C ILE A 133 1.07 17.60 -7.17
N ALA A 134 0.45 18.69 -7.63
CA ALA A 134 1.20 19.88 -8.00
C ALA A 134 1.97 20.51 -6.82
N VAL A 135 1.40 20.49 -5.61
CA VAL A 135 2.11 20.93 -4.40
C VAL A 135 3.34 20.05 -4.13
N LEU A 136 3.23 18.74 -4.25
CA LEU A 136 4.39 17.85 -4.04
C LEU A 136 5.49 18.13 -5.08
N GLU A 137 5.13 18.29 -6.37
CA GLU A 137 6.08 18.59 -7.44
C GLU A 137 6.78 19.94 -7.20
N ASP A 138 6.05 20.99 -6.82
CA ASP A 138 6.58 22.32 -6.51
C ASP A 138 7.54 22.28 -5.29
N HIS A 139 7.47 21.25 -4.43
CA HIS A 139 8.29 21.09 -3.22
C HIS A 139 9.31 19.96 -3.30
N GLY A 140 9.73 19.62 -4.53
CA GLY A 140 10.87 18.73 -4.77
C GLY A 140 10.58 17.23 -4.69
N PHE A 141 9.31 16.84 -4.60
CA PHE A 141 8.94 15.45 -4.75
C PHE A 141 9.01 15.04 -6.23
N ARG A 142 9.61 13.89 -6.49
CA ARG A 142 9.71 13.31 -7.83
C ARG A 142 8.80 12.10 -7.95
N LEU A 143 8.05 12.02 -9.03
CA LEU A 143 7.24 10.84 -9.36
C LEU A 143 8.15 9.64 -9.60
N MET A 144 7.90 8.53 -8.88
CA MET A 144 8.61 7.26 -9.01
C MET A 144 7.82 6.21 -9.77
N ASP A 145 6.60 5.94 -9.33
CA ASP A 145 5.72 4.99 -10.00
C ASP A 145 4.23 5.36 -9.87
N ALA A 146 3.41 4.66 -10.61
CA ALA A 146 1.96 4.71 -10.50
C ALA A 146 1.43 3.32 -10.19
N LEU A 147 0.49 3.24 -9.25
CA LEU A 147 -0.12 2.00 -8.81
C LEU A 147 -1.59 1.94 -9.25
N SER A 148 -2.01 0.75 -9.62
CA SER A 148 -3.41 0.41 -9.87
C SER A 148 -3.89 -0.56 -8.81
N THR A 149 -5.00 -0.22 -8.13
CA THR A 149 -5.64 -1.06 -7.12
C THR A 149 -6.89 -1.71 -7.71
N TYR A 150 -6.97 -3.00 -7.55
CA TYR A 150 -8.09 -3.85 -8.00
C TYR A 150 -8.77 -4.48 -6.79
N LEU A 151 -10.09 -4.61 -6.85
CA LEU A 151 -10.90 -5.26 -5.82
C LEU A 151 -11.74 -6.38 -6.45
N TYR A 152 -11.58 -7.60 -5.93
CA TYR A 152 -12.49 -8.71 -6.18
C TYR A 152 -13.56 -8.72 -5.09
N HIS A 153 -14.83 -8.60 -5.51
CA HIS A 153 -15.96 -8.46 -4.58
C HIS A 153 -16.53 -9.83 -4.21
N PRO A 154 -16.78 -10.12 -2.91
CA PRO A 154 -17.26 -11.43 -2.46
C PRO A 154 -18.65 -11.82 -2.98
N ASN A 155 -19.48 -10.85 -3.40
CA ASN A 155 -20.81 -11.11 -3.95
C ASN A 155 -20.77 -11.41 -5.46
N ARG A 156 -19.60 -11.45 -6.09
CA ARG A 156 -19.45 -11.90 -7.47
C ARG A 156 -19.31 -13.42 -7.52
N PRO A 157 -19.66 -14.06 -8.64
CA PRO A 157 -19.35 -15.47 -8.82
C PRO A 157 -17.86 -15.75 -8.56
N PRO A 158 -17.53 -16.89 -7.92
CA PRO A 158 -16.12 -17.24 -7.72
C PRO A 158 -15.37 -17.27 -9.05
N PRO A 159 -14.06 -16.93 -9.05
CA PRO A 159 -13.28 -16.99 -10.28
C PRO A 159 -13.39 -18.37 -10.91
N PRO A 160 -13.64 -18.47 -12.24
CA PRO A 160 -13.80 -19.76 -12.89
C PRO A 160 -12.54 -20.62 -12.71
N PRO A 161 -12.68 -21.94 -12.45
CA PRO A 161 -11.55 -22.82 -12.35
C PRO A 161 -10.78 -22.85 -13.70
N VAL A 162 -9.45 -22.85 -13.62
CA VAL A 162 -8.60 -23.07 -14.80
C VAL A 162 -7.88 -24.40 -14.62
N LYS A 163 -7.56 -25.06 -15.76
CA LYS A 163 -6.71 -26.24 -15.70
C LYS A 163 -5.33 -25.83 -15.17
N ALA A 164 -5.10 -26.10 -13.90
CA ALA A 164 -3.87 -25.70 -13.23
C ALA A 164 -2.72 -26.60 -13.69
N VAL A 165 -1.59 -25.96 -14.05
CA VAL A 165 -0.32 -26.65 -14.32
C VAL A 165 0.39 -27.00 -13.02
N SER A 166 -0.04 -26.41 -11.90
CA SER A 166 0.52 -26.53 -10.56
C SER A 166 -0.58 -26.79 -9.54
N ARG A 167 -0.30 -27.59 -8.53
CA ARG A 167 -1.12 -27.73 -7.33
C ARG A 167 -0.95 -26.47 -6.47
N ILE A 168 -2.04 -25.83 -6.10
CA ILE A 168 -2.00 -24.70 -5.15
C ILE A 168 -2.28 -25.24 -3.75
N ARG A 169 -1.42 -24.88 -2.81
CA ARG A 169 -1.56 -25.20 -1.39
C ARG A 169 -1.07 -24.06 -0.49
N THR A 170 -1.39 -24.16 0.78
CA THR A 170 -0.82 -23.28 1.80
C THR A 170 0.67 -23.56 1.98
N PHE A 171 1.42 -22.52 2.27
CA PHE A 171 2.84 -22.54 2.64
C PHE A 171 3.11 -23.43 3.86
N VAL A 172 4.26 -24.09 3.85
CA VAL A 172 4.88 -24.72 5.01
C VAL A 172 6.32 -24.19 5.17
N PRO A 173 6.91 -24.21 6.40
CA PRO A 173 8.25 -23.60 6.62
C PRO A 173 9.35 -24.10 5.67
N GLU A 174 9.26 -25.34 5.22
CA GLU A 174 10.20 -25.99 4.31
C GLU A 174 10.21 -25.36 2.90
N ASP A 175 9.20 -24.58 2.56
CA ASP A 175 9.08 -23.87 1.28
C ASP A 175 9.93 -22.59 1.24
N ALA A 176 10.40 -22.09 2.38
CA ALA A 176 11.00 -20.77 2.51
C ALA A 176 12.18 -20.54 1.54
N ASP A 177 13.10 -21.51 1.45
CA ASP A 177 14.27 -21.37 0.59
C ASP A 177 13.89 -21.25 -0.90
N GLN A 178 12.92 -22.05 -1.36
CA GLN A 178 12.41 -21.96 -2.72
C GLN A 178 11.68 -20.64 -2.98
N ILE A 179 10.94 -20.11 -2.00
CA ILE A 179 10.29 -18.80 -2.08
C ILE A 179 11.34 -17.70 -2.26
N LEU A 180 12.42 -17.71 -1.47
CA LEU A 180 13.49 -16.71 -1.58
C LEU A 180 14.23 -16.82 -2.93
N GLU A 181 14.47 -18.04 -3.43
CA GLU A 181 15.06 -18.26 -4.75
C GLU A 181 14.18 -17.68 -5.85
N ILE A 182 12.87 -18.03 -5.89
CA ILE A 182 11.90 -17.54 -6.87
C ILE A 182 11.82 -16.00 -6.81
N THR A 183 11.89 -15.43 -5.60
CA THR A 183 11.81 -13.98 -5.43
C THR A 183 13.03 -13.30 -6.04
N ARG A 184 14.25 -13.78 -5.76
CA ARG A 184 15.46 -13.21 -6.37
C ARG A 184 15.42 -13.29 -7.89
N GLU A 185 15.01 -14.42 -8.44
CA GLU A 185 14.89 -14.62 -9.87
C GLU A 185 13.84 -13.68 -10.51
N ALA A 186 12.65 -13.59 -9.92
CA ALA A 186 11.55 -12.81 -10.49
C ALA A 186 11.75 -11.29 -10.37
N TYR A 187 12.48 -10.83 -9.35
CA TYR A 187 12.69 -9.40 -9.09
C TYR A 187 14.05 -8.87 -9.56
N SER A 188 14.91 -9.70 -10.15
CA SER A 188 16.22 -9.27 -10.68
C SER A 188 16.13 -8.18 -11.75
N GLU A 189 15.10 -8.24 -12.61
CA GLU A 189 14.86 -7.25 -13.66
C GLU A 189 13.73 -6.27 -13.33
N PHE A 190 13.09 -6.43 -12.15
CA PHE A 190 11.97 -5.59 -11.77
C PHE A 190 12.46 -4.18 -11.40
N ARG A 191 11.72 -3.17 -11.87
CA ARG A 191 12.02 -1.76 -11.61
C ARG A 191 10.85 -1.10 -10.88
N GLY A 192 10.85 -1.23 -9.55
CA GLY A 192 9.92 -0.52 -8.66
C GLY A 192 10.49 0.83 -8.18
N ARG A 193 9.72 1.54 -7.37
CA ARG A 193 10.01 2.90 -6.90
C ARG A 193 11.42 3.09 -6.33
N PHE A 194 11.95 2.11 -5.62
CA PHE A 194 13.29 2.20 -5.03
C PHE A 194 14.42 2.04 -6.07
N HIS A 195 14.16 1.32 -7.17
CA HIS A 195 15.09 1.21 -8.28
C HIS A 195 15.11 2.47 -9.16
N LEU A 196 14.00 3.21 -9.17
CA LEU A 196 13.85 4.44 -9.96
C LEU A 196 14.37 5.67 -9.21
N ASP A 197 14.66 5.54 -7.92
CA ASP A 197 15.24 6.59 -7.10
C ASP A 197 16.77 6.54 -7.19
N PRO A 198 17.43 7.54 -7.84
CA PRO A 198 18.87 7.51 -8.08
C PRO A 198 19.73 7.62 -6.82
N HIS A 199 19.13 7.97 -5.67
CA HIS A 199 19.84 8.09 -4.40
C HIS A 199 19.76 6.80 -3.56
N ILE A 200 18.98 5.81 -3.99
CA ILE A 200 18.92 4.51 -3.33
C ILE A 200 19.84 3.53 -4.05
N PRO A 201 20.81 2.90 -3.34
CA PRO A 201 21.70 1.92 -3.95
C PRO A 201 20.93 0.76 -4.58
N SER A 202 21.26 0.40 -5.83
CA SER A 202 20.53 -0.61 -6.61
C SER A 202 20.55 -1.98 -5.95
N ASP A 203 21.68 -2.37 -5.36
CA ASP A 203 21.83 -3.63 -4.63
C ASP A 203 20.88 -3.70 -3.42
N ARG A 204 20.67 -2.58 -2.73
CA ARG A 204 19.70 -2.48 -1.64
C ARG A 204 18.27 -2.58 -2.15
N ALA A 205 17.95 -1.90 -3.25
CA ALA A 205 16.63 -1.96 -3.87
C ALA A 205 16.28 -3.40 -4.31
N GLU A 206 17.22 -4.16 -4.85
CA GLU A 206 17.07 -5.57 -5.23
C GLU A 206 16.90 -6.48 -4.00
N ALA A 207 17.77 -6.33 -3.00
CA ALA A 207 17.74 -7.13 -1.77
C ALA A 207 16.44 -6.95 -0.98
N MET A 208 15.78 -5.79 -1.09
CA MET A 208 14.55 -5.46 -0.35
C MET A 208 13.41 -6.46 -0.62
N TYR A 209 13.24 -6.90 -1.87
CA TYR A 209 12.17 -7.86 -2.19
C TYR A 209 12.42 -9.24 -1.58
N THR A 210 13.68 -9.69 -1.55
CA THR A 210 14.06 -10.94 -0.89
C THR A 210 13.84 -10.86 0.62
N GLU A 211 14.21 -9.74 1.25
CA GLU A 211 13.94 -9.51 2.67
C GLU A 211 12.44 -9.42 2.98
N TRP A 212 11.68 -8.79 2.10
CA TRP A 212 10.22 -8.77 2.24
C TRP A 212 9.62 -10.18 2.15
N ALA A 213 10.05 -11.00 1.18
CA ALA A 213 9.63 -12.40 1.06
C ALA A 213 9.95 -13.20 2.33
N ARG A 214 11.15 -13.03 2.89
CA ARG A 214 11.56 -13.66 4.15
C ARG A 214 10.59 -13.29 5.29
N LYS A 215 10.23 -12.01 5.40
CA LYS A 215 9.27 -11.54 6.41
C LYS A 215 7.83 -12.02 6.15
N CYS A 216 7.47 -12.32 4.92
CA CYS A 216 6.22 -13.01 4.65
C CYS A 216 6.26 -14.45 5.18
N CYS A 217 7.36 -15.17 4.97
CA CYS A 217 7.53 -16.54 5.46
C CYS A 217 7.52 -16.63 7.00
N THR A 218 7.98 -15.58 7.71
CA THR A 218 7.94 -15.51 9.19
C THR A 218 6.61 -15.02 9.76
N GLY A 219 5.64 -14.65 8.91
CA GLY A 219 4.34 -14.10 9.35
C GLY A 219 4.36 -12.61 9.70
N GLU A 220 5.51 -11.93 9.65
CA GLU A 220 5.60 -10.50 9.98
C GLU A 220 4.88 -9.60 8.94
N ARG A 221 4.86 -10.03 7.67
CA ARG A 221 4.32 -9.25 6.55
C ARG A 221 3.15 -9.91 5.82
N ALA A 222 2.73 -11.10 6.24
CA ALA A 222 1.60 -11.83 5.66
C ALA A 222 0.88 -12.63 6.73
N ASP A 223 -0.45 -12.78 6.59
CA ASP A 223 -1.24 -13.67 7.44
C ASP A 223 -1.36 -15.06 6.81
N ARG A 224 -1.29 -15.14 5.47
CA ARG A 224 -1.30 -16.40 4.72
C ARG A 224 -0.42 -16.30 3.48
N LEU A 225 0.22 -17.43 3.13
CA LEU A 225 0.93 -17.61 1.88
C LEU A 225 0.35 -18.81 1.13
N PHE A 226 0.28 -18.66 -0.19
CA PHE A 226 -0.05 -19.72 -1.13
C PHE A 226 1.17 -20.04 -1.97
N VAL A 227 1.38 -21.32 -2.25
CA VAL A 227 2.45 -21.80 -3.13
C VAL A 227 1.87 -22.61 -4.28
N ALA A 228 2.50 -22.52 -5.44
CA ALA A 228 2.20 -23.30 -6.63
C ALA A 228 3.27 -24.36 -6.82
N GLU A 229 2.93 -25.63 -6.59
CA GLU A 229 3.83 -26.77 -6.60
C GLU A 229 3.58 -27.66 -7.82
N ASP A 230 4.62 -28.13 -8.48
CA ASP A 230 4.49 -29.16 -9.53
C ASP A 230 4.49 -30.58 -8.97
N SER A 231 4.39 -31.57 -9.85
CA SER A 231 4.32 -32.98 -9.48
C SER A 231 5.61 -33.54 -8.85
N THR A 232 6.70 -32.79 -8.88
CA THR A 232 8.00 -33.18 -8.29
C THR A 232 8.24 -32.54 -6.92
N GLY A 233 7.33 -31.67 -6.43
CA GLY A 233 7.51 -30.90 -5.21
C GLY A 233 8.27 -29.57 -5.41
N ARG A 234 8.61 -29.22 -6.66
CA ARG A 234 9.25 -27.93 -6.96
C ARG A 234 8.21 -26.83 -7.00
N LEU A 235 8.51 -25.71 -6.34
CA LEU A 235 7.66 -24.53 -6.38
C LEU A 235 7.87 -23.75 -7.69
N ASN A 236 6.74 -23.41 -8.32
CA ASN A 236 6.67 -22.57 -9.53
C ASN A 236 6.34 -21.12 -9.22
N GLY A 237 5.85 -20.83 -8.00
CA GLY A 237 5.51 -19.50 -7.57
C GLY A 237 4.86 -19.47 -6.19
N TRP A 238 4.67 -18.27 -5.70
CA TRP A 238 4.03 -18.02 -4.41
C TRP A 238 3.32 -16.66 -4.40
N ALA A 239 2.37 -16.47 -3.48
CA ALA A 239 1.69 -15.21 -3.24
C ALA A 239 1.30 -15.07 -1.77
N SER A 240 1.35 -13.87 -1.24
CA SER A 240 0.96 -13.55 0.12
C SER A 240 -0.32 -12.72 0.19
N VAL A 241 -1.08 -12.88 1.28
CA VAL A 241 -2.24 -12.05 1.59
C VAL A 241 -2.22 -11.63 3.06
N ARG A 242 -2.76 -10.44 3.32
CA ARG A 242 -2.88 -9.86 4.67
C ARG A 242 -4.26 -9.28 4.88
N LEU A 243 -4.86 -9.48 6.05
CA LEU A 243 -6.14 -8.90 6.43
C LEU A 243 -6.01 -7.39 6.65
N VAL A 244 -6.89 -6.62 6.04
CA VAL A 244 -7.04 -5.19 6.32
C VAL A 244 -7.88 -5.04 7.60
N GLU A 245 -7.21 -4.99 8.74
CA GLU A 245 -7.84 -5.04 10.05
C GLU A 245 -8.90 -3.95 10.29
N PRO A 246 -8.67 -2.66 9.95
CA PRO A 246 -9.70 -1.63 10.10
C PRO A 246 -10.97 -1.89 9.29
N ALA A 247 -10.84 -2.47 8.09
CA ALA A 247 -12.00 -2.85 7.30
C ALA A 247 -12.83 -3.95 7.99
N SER A 248 -12.17 -4.88 8.68
CA SER A 248 -12.82 -5.95 9.44
C SER A 248 -13.46 -5.44 10.73
N SER A 249 -12.70 -4.75 11.58
CA SER A 249 -13.11 -4.36 12.93
C SER A 249 -14.15 -3.24 12.94
N VAL A 250 -13.99 -2.25 12.06
CA VAL A 250 -14.86 -1.05 12.01
C VAL A 250 -15.77 -1.06 10.80
N GLY A 251 -15.26 -1.48 9.64
CA GLY A 251 -16.02 -1.56 8.40
C GLY A 251 -17.04 -2.71 8.35
N GLY A 252 -16.85 -3.73 9.18
CA GLY A 252 -17.67 -4.94 9.19
C GLY A 252 -17.57 -5.77 7.90
N VAL A 253 -16.44 -5.61 7.16
CA VAL A 253 -16.16 -6.32 5.91
C VAL A 253 -14.73 -6.83 5.93
N ARG A 254 -14.54 -8.12 5.75
CA ARG A 254 -13.19 -8.69 5.60
C ARG A 254 -12.63 -8.37 4.22
N ILE A 255 -11.47 -7.72 4.20
CA ILE A 255 -10.71 -7.45 2.98
C ILE A 255 -9.32 -8.03 3.19
N PHE A 256 -8.91 -8.95 2.31
CA PHE A 256 -7.52 -9.41 2.26
C PHE A 256 -6.77 -8.66 1.16
N LEU A 257 -5.72 -7.97 1.56
CA LEU A 257 -4.80 -7.30 0.65
C LEU A 257 -3.76 -8.31 0.16
N GLY A 258 -3.67 -8.47 -1.16
CA GLY A 258 -2.56 -9.14 -1.79
C GLY A 258 -1.26 -8.39 -1.54
N GLY A 259 -0.28 -9.09 -0.98
CA GLY A 259 1.05 -8.58 -0.71
C GLY A 259 2.03 -8.90 -1.83
N LEU A 260 3.25 -9.29 -1.44
CA LEU A 260 4.26 -9.75 -2.39
C LEU A 260 3.91 -11.11 -2.96
N GLY A 261 4.28 -11.35 -4.20
CA GLY A 261 4.16 -12.65 -4.86
C GLY A 261 5.05 -12.70 -6.10
N ALA A 262 5.49 -13.88 -6.45
CA ALA A 262 6.39 -14.12 -7.58
C ALA A 262 6.14 -15.49 -8.20
N CYS A 263 6.51 -15.65 -9.45
CA CYS A 263 6.60 -16.96 -10.10
C CYS A 263 7.89 -17.06 -10.90
N ARG A 264 8.32 -18.28 -11.14
CA ARG A 264 9.47 -18.54 -12.03
C ARG A 264 9.19 -17.98 -13.42
N PRO A 265 10.15 -17.37 -14.10
CA PRO A 265 9.96 -16.78 -15.43
C PRO A 265 9.47 -17.77 -16.47
N ASP A 266 9.89 -19.04 -16.38
CA ASP A 266 9.49 -20.14 -17.25
C ASP A 266 8.09 -20.71 -16.93
N ARG A 267 7.44 -20.23 -15.86
CA ARG A 267 6.13 -20.68 -15.36
C ARG A 267 5.13 -19.52 -15.14
N PRO A 268 4.91 -18.65 -16.13
CA PRO A 268 4.09 -17.43 -15.94
C PRO A 268 2.63 -17.72 -15.56
N GLY A 269 2.10 -18.90 -15.90
CA GLY A 269 0.74 -19.31 -15.52
C GLY A 269 0.55 -19.58 -14.01
N ALA A 270 1.63 -19.84 -13.27
CA ALA A 270 1.59 -20.12 -11.83
C ALA A 270 1.03 -18.94 -11.04
N TYR A 271 1.41 -17.70 -11.39
CA TYR A 271 0.89 -16.50 -10.71
C TYR A 271 -0.63 -16.35 -10.87
N GLY A 272 -1.14 -16.56 -12.08
CA GLY A 272 -2.60 -16.52 -12.32
C GLY A 272 -3.37 -17.59 -11.52
N ALA A 273 -2.80 -18.79 -11.38
CA ALA A 273 -3.39 -19.86 -10.58
C ALA A 273 -3.40 -19.49 -9.08
N LEU A 274 -2.31 -18.91 -8.56
CA LEU A 274 -2.19 -18.45 -7.17
C LEU A 274 -3.24 -17.37 -6.84
N ILE A 275 -3.32 -16.32 -7.67
CA ILE A 275 -4.29 -15.22 -7.44
C ILE A 275 -5.72 -15.74 -7.50
N ARG A 276 -6.02 -16.65 -8.42
CA ARG A 276 -7.34 -17.29 -8.53
C ARG A 276 -7.69 -18.11 -7.31
N ALA A 277 -6.77 -18.91 -6.80
CA ALA A 277 -6.97 -19.73 -5.60
C ALA A 277 -7.17 -18.83 -4.36
N ALA A 278 -6.34 -17.80 -4.18
CA ALA A 278 -6.48 -16.86 -3.07
C ALA A 278 -7.83 -16.10 -3.14
N ALA A 279 -8.24 -15.65 -4.32
CA ALA A 279 -9.53 -14.99 -4.51
C ALA A 279 -10.71 -15.93 -4.24
N ALA A 280 -10.63 -17.20 -4.67
CA ALA A 280 -11.66 -18.21 -4.44
C ALA A 280 -11.77 -18.57 -2.94
N GLU A 281 -10.67 -18.74 -2.24
CA GLU A 281 -10.66 -19.02 -0.80
C GLU A 281 -11.23 -17.83 0.00
N ASN A 282 -10.82 -16.61 -0.31
CA ASN A 282 -11.35 -15.41 0.32
C ASN A 282 -12.84 -15.26 0.04
N HIS A 283 -13.27 -15.53 -1.20
CA HIS A 283 -14.70 -15.52 -1.58
C HIS A 283 -15.50 -16.53 -0.75
N ALA A 284 -15.04 -17.77 -0.63
CA ALA A 284 -15.69 -18.81 0.18
C ALA A 284 -15.81 -18.39 1.66
N ALA A 285 -14.87 -17.58 2.15
CA ALA A 285 -14.90 -16.98 3.48
C ALA A 285 -15.76 -15.69 3.56
N GLY A 286 -16.47 -15.29 2.48
CA GLY A 286 -17.24 -14.05 2.41
C GLY A 286 -16.37 -12.77 2.50
N ALA A 287 -15.12 -12.85 2.09
CA ALA A 287 -14.17 -11.75 2.13
C ALA A 287 -13.86 -11.22 0.71
N ALA A 288 -13.60 -9.92 0.62
CA ALA A 288 -13.06 -9.32 -0.59
C ALA A 288 -11.54 -9.57 -0.72
N THR A 289 -11.02 -9.53 -1.93
CA THR A 289 -9.57 -9.51 -2.18
C THR A 289 -9.20 -8.21 -2.88
N GLU A 290 -8.34 -7.43 -2.25
CA GLU A 290 -7.69 -6.26 -2.82
C GLU A 290 -6.31 -6.67 -3.35
N ALA A 291 -5.92 -6.15 -4.50
CA ALA A 291 -4.59 -6.36 -5.06
C ALA A 291 -4.08 -5.09 -5.72
N GLN A 292 -2.79 -4.84 -5.58
CA GLN A 292 -2.12 -3.66 -6.14
C GLN A 292 -0.98 -4.09 -7.05
N THR A 293 -0.75 -3.33 -8.11
CA THR A 293 0.42 -3.48 -8.96
C THR A 293 0.76 -2.16 -9.64
N GLN A 294 1.97 -2.01 -10.16
CA GLN A 294 2.34 -0.88 -10.99
C GLN A 294 1.49 -0.85 -12.26
N ASN A 295 1.09 0.33 -12.70
CA ASN A 295 0.22 0.50 -13.86
C ASN A 295 0.86 0.03 -15.20
N PHE A 296 2.17 -0.12 -15.25
CA PHE A 296 2.91 -0.69 -16.37
C PHE A 296 3.05 -2.22 -16.32
N ASN A 297 2.63 -2.87 -15.23
CA ASN A 297 2.67 -4.32 -15.09
C ASN A 297 1.43 -4.97 -15.71
N PHE A 298 1.31 -4.86 -17.04
CA PHE A 298 0.17 -5.35 -17.80
C PHE A 298 -0.11 -6.84 -17.62
N ARG A 299 0.92 -7.65 -17.37
CA ARG A 299 0.75 -9.09 -17.13
C ARG A 299 -0.06 -9.33 -15.86
N THR A 300 0.30 -8.68 -14.77
CA THR A 300 -0.39 -8.78 -13.48
C THR A 300 -1.79 -8.17 -13.56
N ILE A 301 -1.95 -7.02 -14.23
CA ILE A 301 -3.26 -6.40 -14.46
C ILE A 301 -4.22 -7.38 -15.14
N ARG A 302 -3.79 -8.03 -16.23
CA ARG A 302 -4.60 -9.05 -16.91
C ARG A 302 -4.96 -10.24 -16.03
N VAL A 303 -4.08 -10.64 -15.11
CA VAL A 303 -4.41 -11.68 -14.13
C VAL A 303 -5.54 -11.21 -13.22
N TYR A 304 -5.46 -9.99 -12.67
CA TYR A 304 -6.51 -9.45 -11.80
C TYR A 304 -7.86 -9.33 -12.53
N GLU A 305 -7.86 -8.82 -13.75
CA GLU A 305 -9.06 -8.74 -14.59
C GLU A 305 -9.64 -10.13 -14.90
N SER A 306 -8.78 -11.13 -15.17
CA SER A 306 -9.20 -12.50 -15.49
C SER A 306 -9.89 -13.22 -14.33
N VAL A 307 -9.65 -12.81 -13.09
CA VAL A 307 -10.35 -13.32 -11.91
C VAL A 307 -11.61 -12.52 -11.60
N GLY A 308 -11.91 -11.46 -12.37
CA GLY A 308 -13.08 -10.61 -12.19
C GLY A 308 -12.86 -9.46 -11.19
N ALA A 309 -11.62 -9.18 -10.81
CA ALA A 309 -11.31 -8.00 -10.01
C ALA A 309 -11.52 -6.72 -10.83
N GLN A 310 -12.00 -5.67 -10.18
CA GLN A 310 -12.29 -4.38 -10.80
C GLN A 310 -11.30 -3.33 -10.32
N TYR A 311 -10.86 -2.48 -11.24
CA TYR A 311 -10.10 -1.28 -10.89
C TYR A 311 -10.92 -0.36 -9.97
N VAL A 312 -10.35 0.04 -8.84
CA VAL A 312 -11.02 0.88 -7.84
C VAL A 312 -10.26 2.15 -7.48
N ARG A 313 -8.93 2.19 -7.68
CA ARG A 313 -8.09 3.35 -7.36
C ARG A 313 -6.79 3.32 -8.13
N GLY A 314 -6.32 4.52 -8.52
CA GLY A 314 -4.98 4.77 -8.98
C GLY A 314 -4.26 5.70 -8.01
N ASP A 315 -2.99 5.46 -7.78
CA ASP A 315 -2.15 6.27 -6.91
C ASP A 315 -0.81 6.57 -7.61
N TYR A 316 -0.32 7.79 -7.49
CA TYR A 316 1.08 8.14 -7.80
C TYR A 316 1.94 8.01 -6.55
N THR A 317 3.13 7.46 -6.70
CA THR A 317 4.13 7.40 -5.63
C THR A 317 5.24 8.40 -5.90
N PHE A 318 5.52 9.23 -4.94
CA PHE A 318 6.55 10.27 -4.99
C PHE A 318 7.62 10.02 -3.95
N HIS A 319 8.86 10.46 -4.22
CA HIS A 319 9.96 10.54 -3.27
C HIS A 319 10.52 11.96 -3.21
N ALA A 320 10.87 12.40 -2.00
CA ALA A 320 11.62 13.63 -1.77
C ALA A 320 12.83 13.33 -0.87
N TRP A 321 13.96 14.00 -1.15
CA TRP A 321 15.16 13.94 -0.34
C TRP A 321 15.31 15.27 0.40
N LEU A 322 15.49 15.16 1.72
CA LEU A 322 15.64 16.29 2.61
C LEU A 322 17.13 16.51 2.82
N GLY A 323 17.66 17.55 2.18
CA GLY A 323 19.06 17.96 2.34
C GLY A 323 19.33 18.59 3.71
#